data_910739e955660348e41b85eed15b2205
#
_entry.id   910739e955660348e41b85eed15b2205
#
_cell.length_a   1.000
_cell.length_b   1.000
_cell.length_c   1.000
_cell.angle_alpha   90.00
_cell.angle_beta   90.00
_cell.angle_gamma   90.00
#
_symmetry.space_group_name_H-M   'P 1'
#
loop_
_entity.id
_entity.type
_entity.pdbx_description
1 polymer ?
#
loop_
_entity_poly.entity_id
_entity_poly.type
_entity_poly.pdbx_seq_one_letter_code
_entity_poly.pdbx_strand_id
1 'polypeptide(L)'
;FVTSKVTEQVLLLARKRAAKLFALDLDRLQVELSMYDCNDALREKVGDANEPYRALLRPLLDRFIATRDGIANYLAGKKPDTSNWIESNDELLEALLLCHQSLIDCGMDVVAKGLLLDTIRRARVFGIHLLRLDVRQDSERHADVFSELTRYLGLGDYSQWSEEDKQAFLLRELGSKRPLFPAQWGASDDVKEVLETCKVIAKHSKHGFGIYIISMASEPSDVLAVQLLLKESGVDWPMPVAPLFETLDDLNNSPSVMRKLLSIDWYRGYVKGRQFVMIGYSDSAKDAGALAAGWAQYQSQEALVAIAEEF
;
A
#
# COMPACT_ATOMS: atom_id res chain seq x y z
N PHE A 1 12.82 -12.42 -0.32
CA PHE A 1 11.92 -11.74 0.62
C PHE A 1 12.59 -10.47 1.13
N VAL A 2 11.82 -9.42 1.31
CA VAL A 2 12.32 -8.10 1.70
C VAL A 2 12.10 -7.94 3.19
N THR A 3 13.16 -7.61 3.93
CA THR A 3 13.07 -7.39 5.39
C THR A 3 12.31 -6.10 5.71
N SER A 4 11.80 -5.99 6.94
CA SER A 4 11.14 -4.79 7.47
C SER A 4 11.98 -3.53 7.26
N LYS A 5 13.28 -3.61 7.55
CA LYS A 5 14.24 -2.52 7.35
C LYS A 5 14.36 -2.09 5.88
N VAL A 6 14.45 -3.05 4.95
CA VAL A 6 14.54 -2.75 3.51
C VAL A 6 13.22 -2.19 2.99
N THR A 7 12.10 -2.72 3.46
CA THR A 7 10.75 -2.22 3.14
C THR A 7 10.62 -0.74 3.53
N GLU A 8 10.96 -0.38 4.76
CA GLU A 8 10.94 1.02 5.22
C GLU A 8 11.89 1.91 4.42
N GLN A 9 13.11 1.44 4.14
CA GLN A 9 14.06 2.18 3.33
C GLN A 9 13.57 2.47 1.92
N VAL A 10 12.96 1.48 1.25
CA VAL A 10 12.42 1.66 -0.11
C VAL A 10 11.29 2.69 -0.12
N LEU A 11 10.35 2.61 0.83
CA LEU A 11 9.27 3.59 0.96
C LEU A 11 9.81 5.02 1.15
N LEU A 12 10.75 5.19 2.07
CA LEU A 12 11.32 6.50 2.37
C LEU A 12 12.15 7.04 1.20
N LEU A 13 12.93 6.20 0.52
CA LEU A 13 13.70 6.62 -0.66
C LEU A 13 12.79 7.02 -1.82
N ALA A 14 11.70 6.30 -2.07
CA ALA A 14 10.71 6.64 -3.07
C ALA A 14 10.04 7.99 -2.75
N ARG A 15 9.58 8.18 -1.50
CA ARG A 15 8.98 9.44 -1.02
C ARG A 15 9.97 10.61 -1.11
N LYS A 16 11.24 10.41 -0.71
CA LYS A 16 12.31 11.40 -0.86
C LYS A 16 12.52 11.80 -2.32
N ARG A 17 12.49 10.82 -3.24
CA ARG A 17 12.63 11.06 -4.67
C ARG A 17 11.46 11.87 -5.22
N ALA A 18 10.22 11.49 -4.88
CA ALA A 18 9.02 12.24 -5.24
C ALA A 18 9.10 13.68 -4.72
N ALA A 19 9.42 13.88 -3.45
CA ALA A 19 9.56 15.21 -2.86
C ALA A 19 10.61 16.07 -3.58
N LYS A 20 11.74 15.48 -3.98
CA LYS A 20 12.75 16.20 -4.79
C LYS A 20 12.19 16.63 -6.15
N LEU A 21 11.46 15.74 -6.84
CA LEU A 21 10.96 16.01 -8.19
C LEU A 21 9.85 17.07 -8.15
N PHE A 22 8.89 16.96 -7.22
CA PHE A 22 7.85 17.98 -7.05
C PHE A 22 8.40 19.33 -6.59
N ALA A 23 9.43 19.34 -5.72
CA ALA A 23 10.11 20.59 -5.37
C ALA A 23 10.72 21.29 -6.60
N LEU A 24 11.33 20.54 -7.52
CA LEU A 24 11.84 21.09 -8.78
C LEU A 24 10.74 21.60 -9.70
N ASP A 25 9.62 20.86 -9.82
CA ASP A 25 8.49 21.30 -10.63
C ASP A 25 7.84 22.57 -10.04
N LEU A 26 7.64 22.62 -8.72
CA LEU A 26 7.08 23.79 -8.04
C LEU A 26 8.00 25.02 -8.12
N ASP A 27 9.31 24.83 -8.05
CA ASP A 27 10.28 25.92 -8.22
C ASP A 27 10.20 26.53 -9.63
N ARG A 28 10.12 25.68 -10.65
CA ARG A 28 9.93 26.12 -12.04
C ARG A 28 8.57 26.81 -12.24
N LEU A 29 7.51 26.25 -11.68
CA LEU A 29 6.15 26.83 -11.76
C LEU A 29 6.09 28.21 -11.14
N GLN A 30 6.82 28.51 -10.06
CA GLN A 30 6.90 29.85 -9.49
C GLN A 30 7.50 30.87 -10.45
N VAL A 31 8.39 30.44 -11.36
CA VAL A 31 8.93 31.33 -12.41
C VAL A 31 7.95 31.52 -13.56
N GLU A 32 7.33 30.40 -14.04
CA GLU A 32 6.40 30.45 -15.16
C GLU A 32 5.07 31.14 -14.83
N LEU A 33 4.62 31.02 -13.57
CA LEU A 33 3.35 31.59 -13.10
C LEU A 33 3.52 32.92 -12.34
N SER A 34 4.51 33.71 -12.72
CA SER A 34 4.72 35.07 -12.19
C SER A 34 3.75 36.05 -12.84
N MET A 35 2.49 36.07 -12.39
CA MET A 35 1.38 36.87 -12.92
C MET A 35 0.59 37.51 -11.78
N TYR A 36 -0.05 38.64 -12.09
CA TYR A 36 -0.92 39.36 -11.16
C TYR A 36 -2.37 38.90 -11.22
N ASP A 37 -2.88 38.67 -12.45
CA ASP A 37 -4.27 38.34 -12.68
C ASP A 37 -4.59 36.93 -12.24
N CYS A 38 -5.64 36.78 -11.44
CA CYS A 38 -6.16 35.50 -10.98
C CYS A 38 -7.68 35.61 -10.74
N ASN A 39 -8.35 34.46 -10.70
CA ASN A 39 -9.76 34.41 -10.36
C ASN A 39 -10.02 34.65 -8.85
N ASP A 40 -11.30 34.87 -8.51
CA ASP A 40 -11.72 35.17 -7.14
C ASP A 40 -11.37 34.03 -6.18
N ALA A 41 -11.49 32.77 -6.60
CA ALA A 41 -11.20 31.62 -5.75
C ALA A 41 -9.72 31.56 -5.32
N LEU A 42 -8.79 31.86 -6.24
CA LEU A 42 -7.38 31.96 -5.89
C LEU A 42 -7.11 33.22 -5.04
N ARG A 43 -7.75 34.33 -5.38
CA ARG A 43 -7.62 35.58 -4.62
C ARG A 43 -8.06 35.42 -3.17
N GLU A 44 -9.17 34.72 -2.94
CA GLU A 44 -9.65 34.41 -1.58
C GLU A 44 -8.62 33.61 -0.75
N LYS A 45 -7.91 32.68 -1.39
CA LYS A 45 -6.88 31.85 -0.72
C LYS A 45 -5.61 32.60 -0.35
N VAL A 46 -5.18 33.57 -1.17
CA VAL A 46 -3.86 34.22 -1.03
C VAL A 46 -3.93 35.70 -0.66
N GLY A 47 -5.14 36.28 -0.57
CA GLY A 47 -5.35 37.70 -0.27
C GLY A 47 -4.79 38.61 -1.36
N ASP A 48 -4.30 39.79 -0.98
CA ASP A 48 -3.81 40.84 -1.87
C ASP A 48 -2.35 40.58 -2.38
N ALA A 49 -1.94 39.34 -2.51
CA ALA A 49 -0.62 39.00 -3.02
C ALA A 49 -0.44 39.49 -4.47
N ASN A 50 0.69 40.17 -4.74
CA ASN A 50 1.02 40.64 -6.09
C ASN A 50 1.29 39.50 -7.07
N GLU A 51 1.75 38.35 -6.59
CA GLU A 51 1.99 37.12 -7.36
C GLU A 51 1.17 35.96 -6.77
N PRO A 52 -0.14 35.89 -7.03
CA PRO A 52 -1.06 34.98 -6.36
C PRO A 52 -0.69 33.50 -6.52
N TYR A 53 -0.27 33.08 -7.70
CA TYR A 53 0.14 31.69 -7.97
C TYR A 53 1.38 31.32 -7.15
N ARG A 54 2.37 32.21 -7.11
CA ARG A 54 3.59 32.03 -6.32
C ARG A 54 3.29 32.00 -4.82
N ALA A 55 2.41 32.88 -4.36
CA ALA A 55 1.99 32.91 -2.95
C ALA A 55 1.32 31.60 -2.50
N LEU A 56 0.53 30.95 -3.38
CA LEU A 56 -0.07 29.66 -3.11
C LEU A 56 0.97 28.52 -3.15
N LEU A 57 1.89 28.52 -4.13
CA LEU A 57 2.80 27.38 -4.36
C LEU A 57 4.04 27.41 -3.46
N ARG A 58 4.47 28.56 -2.97
CA ARG A 58 5.67 28.70 -2.16
C ARG A 58 5.65 27.88 -0.86
N PRO A 59 4.58 27.89 -0.04
CA PRO A 59 4.51 27.08 1.17
C PRO A 59 4.60 25.58 0.87
N LEU A 60 4.04 25.14 -0.25
CA LEU A 60 4.16 23.72 -0.69
C LEU A 60 5.58 23.36 -1.07
N LEU A 61 6.27 24.22 -1.82
CA LEU A 61 7.69 24.02 -2.15
C LEU A 61 8.53 23.85 -0.89
N ASP A 62 8.36 24.75 0.08
CA ASP A 62 9.12 24.71 1.33
C ASP A 62 8.85 23.42 2.11
N ARG A 63 7.60 22.93 2.13
CA ARG A 63 7.24 21.65 2.74
C ARG A 63 7.80 20.44 1.99
N PHE A 64 7.84 20.45 0.65
CA PHE A 64 8.50 19.40 -0.13
C PHE A 64 10.00 19.34 0.13
N ILE A 65 10.66 20.50 0.26
CA ILE A 65 12.08 20.59 0.64
C ILE A 65 12.28 20.03 2.05
N ALA A 66 11.45 20.42 3.02
CA ALA A 66 11.51 19.92 4.39
C ALA A 66 11.30 18.39 4.44
N THR A 67 10.36 17.86 3.67
CA THR A 67 10.10 16.41 3.56
C THR A 67 11.34 15.68 3.02
N ARG A 68 11.90 16.15 1.92
CA ARG A 68 13.11 15.58 1.31
C ARG A 68 14.28 15.52 2.29
N ASP A 69 14.56 16.65 2.96
CA ASP A 69 15.71 16.79 3.83
C ASP A 69 15.50 16.08 5.17
N GLY A 70 14.28 16.09 5.68
CA GLY A 70 13.89 15.33 6.87
C GLY A 70 14.02 13.82 6.67
N ILE A 71 13.59 13.29 5.52
CA ILE A 71 13.80 11.86 5.19
C ILE A 71 15.30 11.55 5.06
N ALA A 72 16.09 12.44 4.44
CA ALA A 72 17.53 12.24 4.35
C ALA A 72 18.20 12.17 5.73
N ASN A 73 17.78 13.03 6.65
CA ASN A 73 18.26 13.02 8.05
C ASN A 73 17.86 11.74 8.78
N TYR A 74 16.61 11.29 8.62
CA TYR A 74 16.14 10.04 9.23
C TYR A 74 16.95 8.82 8.75
N LEU A 75 17.17 8.72 7.43
CA LEU A 75 17.98 7.64 6.85
C LEU A 75 19.47 7.70 7.28
N ALA A 76 19.96 8.86 7.70
CA ALA A 76 21.28 9.05 8.29
C ALA A 76 21.30 8.82 9.83
N GLY A 77 20.21 8.29 10.42
CA GLY A 77 20.11 7.98 11.85
C GLY A 77 19.83 9.19 12.74
N LYS A 78 19.45 10.35 12.17
CA LYS A 78 19.06 11.53 12.95
C LYS A 78 17.55 11.52 13.20
N LYS A 79 17.11 12.06 14.34
CA LYS A 79 15.68 12.24 14.60
C LYS A 79 15.15 13.36 13.71
N PRO A 80 14.18 13.10 12.81
CA PRO A 80 13.63 14.12 11.95
C PRO A 80 12.58 14.95 12.68
N ASP A 81 12.45 16.22 12.29
CA ASP A 81 11.24 17.00 12.53
C ASP A 81 10.26 16.74 11.37
N THR A 82 9.13 16.14 11.67
CA THR A 82 8.12 15.77 10.68
C THR A 82 6.98 16.78 10.57
N SER A 83 6.98 17.84 11.40
CA SER A 83 5.88 18.80 11.51
C SER A 83 5.52 19.50 10.18
N ASN A 84 6.52 19.70 9.32
CA ASN A 84 6.37 20.35 8.03
C ASN A 84 6.42 19.40 6.83
N TRP A 85 6.23 18.08 7.04
CA TRP A 85 6.21 17.17 5.92
C TRP A 85 4.90 17.23 5.15
N ILE A 86 4.97 17.01 3.84
CA ILE A 86 3.79 16.75 3.02
C ILE A 86 3.27 15.35 3.34
N GLU A 87 2.02 15.26 3.79
CA GLU A 87 1.40 14.00 4.18
C GLU A 87 0.30 13.54 3.20
N SER A 88 -0.33 14.47 2.48
CA SER A 88 -1.38 14.16 1.51
C SER A 88 -1.02 14.63 0.11
N ASN A 89 -1.31 13.78 -0.88
CA ASN A 89 -1.23 14.16 -2.29
C ASN A 89 -2.35 15.15 -2.67
N ASP A 90 -3.45 15.17 -1.93
CA ASP A 90 -4.59 16.04 -2.20
C ASP A 90 -4.20 17.50 -1.98
N GLU A 91 -3.36 17.80 -0.97
CA GLU A 91 -2.85 19.16 -0.75
C GLU A 91 -2.12 19.71 -1.99
N LEU A 92 -1.29 18.88 -2.63
CA LEU A 92 -0.60 19.25 -3.87
C LEU A 92 -1.59 19.42 -5.03
N LEU A 93 -2.48 18.45 -5.22
CA LEU A 93 -3.45 18.46 -6.31
C LEU A 93 -4.42 19.62 -6.22
N GLU A 94 -4.98 19.91 -5.05
CA GLU A 94 -5.91 21.02 -4.84
C GLU A 94 -5.27 22.37 -5.22
N ALA A 95 -4.04 22.62 -4.79
CA ALA A 95 -3.34 23.85 -5.12
C ALA A 95 -3.03 23.96 -6.63
N LEU A 96 -2.55 22.87 -7.25
CA LEU A 96 -2.25 22.87 -8.69
C LEU A 96 -3.53 23.03 -9.53
N LEU A 97 -4.64 22.38 -9.14
CA LEU A 97 -5.92 22.49 -9.82
C LEU A 97 -6.52 23.89 -9.66
N LEU A 98 -6.39 24.53 -8.49
CA LEU A 98 -6.81 25.90 -8.28
C LEU A 98 -6.03 26.88 -9.19
N CYS A 99 -4.71 26.70 -9.30
CA CYS A 99 -3.89 27.45 -10.25
C CYS A 99 -4.36 27.24 -11.70
N HIS A 100 -4.59 25.98 -12.07
CA HIS A 100 -5.02 25.64 -13.44
C HIS A 100 -6.37 26.28 -13.78
N GLN A 101 -7.36 26.16 -12.90
CA GLN A 101 -8.68 26.74 -13.12
C GLN A 101 -8.60 28.27 -13.20
N SER A 102 -7.82 28.92 -12.30
CA SER A 102 -7.62 30.36 -12.32
C SER A 102 -7.02 30.86 -13.63
N LEU A 103 -6.04 30.14 -14.21
CA LEU A 103 -5.46 30.47 -15.50
C LEU A 103 -6.50 30.37 -16.65
N ILE A 104 -7.33 29.32 -16.62
CA ILE A 104 -8.40 29.15 -17.61
C ILE A 104 -9.41 30.32 -17.51
N ASP A 105 -9.86 30.63 -16.30
CA ASP A 105 -10.85 31.70 -16.06
C ASP A 105 -10.33 33.08 -16.48
N CYS A 106 -9.01 33.29 -16.44
CA CYS A 106 -8.34 34.51 -16.88
C CYS A 106 -7.94 34.47 -18.38
N GLY A 107 -8.34 33.46 -19.15
CA GLY A 107 -8.02 33.34 -20.58
C GLY A 107 -6.58 32.95 -20.89
N MET A 108 -5.85 32.40 -19.91
CA MET A 108 -4.44 31.98 -20.06
C MET A 108 -4.28 30.48 -20.31
N ASP A 109 -5.12 29.92 -21.18
CA ASP A 109 -5.17 28.49 -21.51
C ASP A 109 -3.82 27.89 -21.93
N VAL A 110 -3.02 28.67 -22.70
CA VAL A 110 -1.72 28.20 -23.19
C VAL A 110 -0.78 27.93 -22.00
N VAL A 111 -0.76 28.82 -21.03
CA VAL A 111 0.05 28.67 -19.81
C VAL A 111 -0.47 27.52 -18.95
N ALA A 112 -1.80 27.43 -18.80
CA ALA A 112 -2.42 26.34 -18.03
C ALA A 112 -2.06 24.95 -18.58
N LYS A 113 -1.92 24.83 -19.91
CA LYS A 113 -1.60 23.57 -20.61
C LYS A 113 -0.09 23.23 -20.66
N GLY A 114 0.77 24.08 -20.11
CA GLY A 114 2.22 23.89 -20.04
C GLY A 114 2.67 22.99 -18.87
N LEU A 115 3.76 23.38 -18.21
CA LEU A 115 4.36 22.66 -17.08
C LEU A 115 3.35 22.38 -15.94
N LEU A 116 2.39 23.30 -15.73
CA LEU A 116 1.36 23.11 -14.70
C LEU A 116 0.51 21.86 -14.94
N LEU A 117 0.00 21.67 -16.18
CA LEU A 117 -0.78 20.49 -16.52
C LEU A 117 0.07 19.20 -16.43
N ASP A 118 1.32 19.25 -16.82
CA ASP A 118 2.22 18.10 -16.69
C ASP A 118 2.52 17.76 -15.22
N THR A 119 2.65 18.76 -14.37
CA THR A 119 2.81 18.57 -12.91
C THR A 119 1.54 17.96 -12.29
N ILE A 120 0.35 18.42 -12.69
CA ILE A 120 -0.94 17.82 -12.30
C ILE A 120 -1.01 16.35 -12.70
N ARG A 121 -0.63 16.02 -13.94
CA ARG A 121 -0.60 14.63 -14.42
C ARG A 121 0.36 13.77 -13.61
N ARG A 122 1.57 14.27 -13.32
CA ARG A 122 2.55 13.58 -12.47
C ARG A 122 2.01 13.35 -11.07
N ALA A 123 1.38 14.37 -10.46
CA ALA A 123 0.77 14.24 -9.14
C ALA A 123 -0.36 13.21 -9.10
N ARG A 124 -1.18 13.11 -10.16
CA ARG A 124 -2.25 12.09 -10.27
C ARG A 124 -1.72 10.67 -10.47
N VAL A 125 -0.64 10.51 -11.22
CA VAL A 125 -0.09 9.18 -11.56
C VAL A 125 0.82 8.65 -10.45
N PHE A 126 1.74 9.47 -9.98
CA PHE A 126 2.80 9.04 -9.07
C PHE A 126 2.53 9.42 -7.60
N GLY A 127 1.75 10.46 -7.36
CA GLY A 127 1.54 11.00 -6.02
C GLY A 127 2.84 11.36 -5.31
N ILE A 128 2.72 11.64 -4.02
CA ILE A 128 3.88 11.99 -3.16
C ILE A 128 4.72 10.77 -2.75
N HIS A 129 4.29 9.56 -3.11
CA HIS A 129 4.98 8.30 -2.78
C HIS A 129 5.79 7.73 -3.95
N LEU A 130 5.65 8.28 -5.16
CA LEU A 130 6.28 7.88 -6.42
C LEU A 130 5.78 6.53 -6.97
N LEU A 131 5.65 5.53 -6.10
CA LEU A 131 5.14 4.20 -6.39
C LEU A 131 4.43 3.64 -5.15
N ARG A 132 3.59 2.64 -5.38
CA ARG A 132 3.03 1.81 -4.30
C ARG A 132 3.86 0.55 -4.19
N LEU A 133 4.36 0.28 -3.00
CA LEU A 133 5.18 -0.91 -2.73
C LEU A 133 4.27 -2.10 -2.42
N ASP A 134 4.47 -3.20 -3.15
CA ASP A 134 3.90 -4.48 -2.79
C ASP A 134 4.78 -5.17 -1.75
N VAL A 135 4.16 -5.65 -0.68
CA VAL A 135 4.83 -6.47 0.34
C VAL A 135 4.63 -7.93 -0.02
N ARG A 136 5.68 -8.74 0.03
CA ARG A 136 5.59 -10.17 -0.27
C ARG A 136 6.23 -11.00 0.82
N GLN A 137 5.51 -12.02 1.29
CA GLN A 137 5.98 -12.96 2.30
C GLN A 137 5.39 -14.35 2.05
N ASP A 138 6.03 -15.35 2.61
CA ASP A 138 5.64 -16.74 2.53
C ASP A 138 4.56 -17.11 3.55
N SER A 139 3.61 -17.99 3.18
CA SER A 139 2.54 -18.45 4.07
C SER A 139 3.09 -19.21 5.28
N GLU A 140 4.16 -19.99 5.12
CA GLU A 140 4.78 -20.74 6.21
C GLU A 140 5.31 -19.81 7.29
N ARG A 141 5.92 -18.66 6.92
CA ARG A 141 6.38 -17.67 7.89
C ARG A 141 5.26 -17.02 8.69
N HIS A 142 4.07 -16.87 8.09
CA HIS A 142 2.89 -16.43 8.85
C HIS A 142 2.40 -17.52 9.81
N ALA A 143 2.39 -18.78 9.36
CA ALA A 143 2.04 -19.91 10.19
C ALA A 143 2.99 -20.07 11.41
N ASP A 144 4.30 -19.83 11.20
CA ASP A 144 5.29 -19.83 12.30
C ASP A 144 4.97 -18.82 13.37
N VAL A 145 4.52 -17.60 13.01
CA VAL A 145 4.11 -16.58 13.97
C VAL A 145 3.00 -17.11 14.87
N PHE A 146 1.96 -17.74 14.27
CA PHE A 146 0.84 -18.27 15.04
C PHE A 146 1.21 -19.53 15.81
N SER A 147 2.10 -20.36 15.29
CA SER A 147 2.59 -21.56 15.99
C SER A 147 3.37 -21.19 17.25
N GLU A 148 4.28 -20.22 17.17
CA GLU A 148 4.97 -19.74 18.37
C GLU A 148 4.02 -19.06 19.36
N LEU A 149 3.10 -18.23 18.84
CA LEU A 149 2.13 -17.54 19.68
C LEU A 149 1.20 -18.49 20.41
N THR A 150 0.60 -19.46 19.70
CA THR A 150 -0.35 -20.41 20.30
C THR A 150 0.32 -21.35 21.31
N ARG A 151 1.56 -21.75 21.06
CA ARG A 151 2.38 -22.47 22.05
C ARG A 151 2.65 -21.62 23.29
N TYR A 152 3.01 -20.36 23.11
CA TYR A 152 3.23 -19.43 24.25
C TYR A 152 1.95 -19.22 25.08
N LEU A 153 0.80 -19.14 24.43
CA LEU A 153 -0.50 -18.97 25.10
C LEU A 153 -1.07 -20.26 25.69
N GLY A 154 -0.40 -21.41 25.51
CA GLY A 154 -0.89 -22.71 25.98
C GLY A 154 -2.08 -23.26 25.21
N LEU A 155 -2.30 -22.80 23.98
CA LEU A 155 -3.42 -23.22 23.10
C LEU A 155 -3.07 -24.40 22.18
N GLY A 156 -1.82 -24.89 22.20
CA GLY A 156 -1.31 -25.90 21.31
C GLY A 156 -0.47 -25.32 20.16
N ASP A 157 -0.20 -26.13 19.14
CA ASP A 157 0.61 -25.75 18.00
C ASP A 157 -0.26 -25.51 16.77
N TYR A 158 -0.37 -24.27 16.33
CA TYR A 158 -1.17 -23.85 15.16
C TYR A 158 -0.84 -24.63 13.88
N SER A 159 0.43 -25.04 13.69
CA SER A 159 0.83 -25.83 12.51
C SER A 159 0.17 -27.21 12.45
N GLN A 160 -0.26 -27.73 13.59
CA GLN A 160 -0.90 -29.07 13.71
C GLN A 160 -2.43 -29.00 13.69
N TRP A 161 -3.02 -27.81 13.61
CA TRP A 161 -4.48 -27.64 13.58
C TRP A 161 -5.06 -27.96 12.22
N SER A 162 -6.32 -28.41 12.21
CA SER A 162 -7.10 -28.54 10.98
C SER A 162 -7.33 -27.17 10.36
N GLU A 163 -7.65 -27.12 9.07
CA GLU A 163 -7.97 -25.86 8.40
C GLU A 163 -9.19 -25.18 9.04
N GLU A 164 -10.19 -25.97 9.46
CA GLU A 164 -11.37 -25.49 10.15
C GLU A 164 -11.04 -24.83 11.50
N ASP A 165 -10.13 -25.44 12.28
CA ASP A 165 -9.69 -24.91 13.57
C ASP A 165 -8.88 -23.62 13.38
N LYS A 166 -8.01 -23.58 12.36
CA LYS A 166 -7.26 -22.37 11.99
C LYS A 166 -8.22 -21.23 11.63
N GLN A 167 -9.16 -21.46 10.74
CA GLN A 167 -10.17 -20.46 10.36
C GLN A 167 -11.00 -20.00 11.54
N ALA A 168 -11.48 -20.91 12.38
CA ALA A 168 -12.27 -20.58 13.56
C ALA A 168 -11.51 -19.70 14.54
N PHE A 169 -10.23 -20.01 14.78
CA PHE A 169 -9.35 -19.19 15.63
C PHE A 169 -9.14 -17.80 15.02
N LEU A 170 -8.73 -17.74 13.75
CA LEU A 170 -8.42 -16.48 13.08
C LEU A 170 -9.64 -15.55 13.00
N LEU A 171 -10.81 -16.08 12.64
CA LEU A 171 -12.05 -15.31 12.57
C LEU A 171 -12.51 -14.79 13.92
N ARG A 172 -12.39 -15.61 14.99
CA ARG A 172 -12.66 -15.19 16.36
C ARG A 172 -11.78 -14.02 16.77
N GLU A 173 -10.47 -14.10 16.51
CA GLU A 173 -9.52 -13.06 16.90
C GLU A 173 -9.63 -11.81 15.98
N LEU A 174 -9.98 -11.96 14.70
CA LEU A 174 -10.30 -10.83 13.82
C LEU A 174 -11.53 -10.05 14.31
N GLY A 175 -12.52 -10.73 14.88
CA GLY A 175 -13.70 -10.10 15.49
C GLY A 175 -13.46 -9.53 16.90
N SER A 176 -12.35 -9.88 17.55
CA SER A 176 -12.02 -9.45 18.93
C SER A 176 -11.50 -8.01 18.93
N LYS A 177 -11.86 -7.27 20.00
CA LYS A 177 -11.30 -5.93 20.25
C LYS A 177 -10.10 -5.95 21.20
N ARG A 178 -9.85 -7.07 21.88
CA ARG A 178 -8.69 -7.21 22.74
C ARG A 178 -7.44 -7.50 21.90
N PRO A 179 -6.25 -7.02 22.31
CA PRO A 179 -4.99 -7.43 21.68
C PRO A 179 -4.77 -8.95 21.86
N LEU A 180 -4.35 -9.61 20.79
CA LEU A 180 -3.97 -11.03 20.83
C LEU A 180 -2.49 -11.19 21.21
N PHE A 181 -1.63 -10.33 20.66
CA PHE A 181 -0.19 -10.43 20.90
C PHE A 181 0.20 -9.86 22.25
N PRO A 182 0.95 -10.62 23.09
CA PRO A 182 1.50 -10.10 24.33
C PRO A 182 2.48 -8.96 24.07
N ALA A 183 2.50 -7.96 24.97
CA ALA A 183 3.42 -6.83 24.86
C ALA A 183 4.91 -7.28 24.89
N GLN A 184 5.18 -8.37 25.61
CA GLN A 184 6.51 -8.99 25.67
C GLN A 184 6.34 -10.51 25.64
N TRP A 185 6.96 -11.17 24.67
CA TRP A 185 7.06 -12.62 24.55
C TRP A 185 8.34 -12.99 23.81
N GLY A 186 8.84 -14.20 24.08
CA GLY A 186 10.14 -14.65 23.57
C GLY A 186 10.08 -15.15 22.12
N ALA A 187 9.51 -14.35 21.21
CA ALA A 187 9.44 -14.70 19.80
C ALA A 187 10.83 -14.87 19.17
N SER A 188 10.96 -15.80 18.23
CA SER A 188 12.17 -15.98 17.42
C SER A 188 12.46 -14.73 16.58
N ASP A 189 13.66 -14.62 16.04
CA ASP A 189 14.04 -13.47 15.21
C ASP A 189 13.28 -13.48 13.89
N ASP A 190 12.96 -14.64 13.35
CA ASP A 190 12.14 -14.80 12.14
C ASP A 190 10.70 -14.31 12.36
N VAL A 191 10.08 -14.66 13.48
CA VAL A 191 8.75 -14.19 13.87
C VAL A 191 8.76 -12.68 14.11
N LYS A 192 9.78 -12.16 14.82
CA LYS A 192 9.93 -10.71 15.01
C LYS A 192 10.00 -9.96 13.67
N GLU A 193 10.73 -10.49 12.69
CA GLU A 193 10.85 -9.85 11.38
C GLU A 193 9.51 -9.74 10.64
N VAL A 194 8.66 -10.78 10.71
CA VAL A 194 7.29 -10.72 10.14
C VAL A 194 6.47 -9.65 10.84
N LEU A 195 6.50 -9.63 12.17
CA LEU A 195 5.76 -8.64 12.96
C LEU A 195 6.26 -7.21 12.72
N GLU A 196 7.57 -7.00 12.63
CA GLU A 196 8.15 -5.69 12.31
C GLU A 196 7.78 -5.22 10.90
N THR A 197 7.70 -6.13 9.92
CA THR A 197 7.19 -5.80 8.57
C THR A 197 5.75 -5.30 8.64
N CYS A 198 4.87 -5.95 9.39
CA CYS A 198 3.49 -5.48 9.59
C CYS A 198 3.42 -4.12 10.33
N LYS A 199 4.31 -3.89 11.30
CA LYS A 199 4.42 -2.59 11.99
C LYS A 199 4.90 -1.47 11.05
N VAL A 200 5.80 -1.77 10.10
CA VAL A 200 6.21 -0.80 9.07
C VAL A 200 5.00 -0.41 8.23
N ILE A 201 4.13 -1.36 7.87
CA ILE A 201 2.89 -1.06 7.13
C ILE A 201 1.98 -0.15 7.96
N ALA A 202 1.81 -0.43 9.25
CA ALA A 202 0.98 0.40 10.14
C ALA A 202 1.53 1.81 10.36
N LYS A 203 2.84 1.96 10.37
CA LYS A 203 3.53 3.23 10.62
C LYS A 203 3.47 4.20 9.45
N HIS A 204 3.39 3.69 8.22
CA HIS A 204 3.48 4.51 7.01
C HIS A 204 2.11 4.71 6.35
N SER A 205 2.01 5.75 5.51
CA SER A 205 0.78 6.06 4.79
C SER A 205 0.32 4.90 3.90
N LYS A 206 -0.98 4.59 3.95
CA LYS A 206 -1.63 3.61 3.07
C LYS A 206 -1.36 3.84 1.58
N HIS A 207 -1.12 5.08 1.18
CA HIS A 207 -0.86 5.44 -0.21
C HIS A 207 0.54 5.03 -0.70
N GLY A 208 1.45 4.66 0.22
CA GLY A 208 2.75 4.09 -0.09
C GLY A 208 2.72 2.59 -0.40
N PHE A 209 1.60 1.91 -0.11
CA PHE A 209 1.46 0.47 -0.31
C PHE A 209 0.47 0.12 -1.43
N GLY A 210 0.77 -0.96 -2.13
CA GLY A 210 -0.10 -1.61 -3.09
C GLY A 210 -0.84 -2.78 -2.46
N ILE A 211 -0.27 -3.97 -2.56
CA ILE A 211 -0.88 -5.24 -2.18
C ILE A 211 0.07 -6.00 -1.26
N TYR A 212 -0.48 -6.77 -0.32
CA TYR A 212 0.28 -7.79 0.41
C TYR A 212 0.13 -9.13 -0.33
N ILE A 213 1.21 -9.65 -0.89
CA ILE A 213 1.23 -10.88 -1.67
C ILE A 213 1.70 -12.03 -0.78
N ILE A 214 0.95 -13.13 -0.75
CA ILE A 214 1.30 -14.34 -0.01
C ILE A 214 1.78 -15.39 -1.03
N SER A 215 3.07 -15.75 -1.01
CA SER A 215 3.56 -16.89 -1.76
C SER A 215 3.19 -18.19 -1.05
N MET A 216 3.08 -19.27 -1.82
CA MET A 216 2.69 -20.62 -1.35
C MET A 216 1.35 -20.63 -0.58
N ALA A 217 0.43 -19.75 -0.97
CA ALA A 217 -0.91 -19.71 -0.37
C ALA A 217 -1.75 -20.88 -0.92
N SER A 218 -2.22 -21.74 -0.05
CA SER A 218 -2.95 -22.95 -0.41
C SER A 218 -4.33 -23.06 0.24
N GLU A 219 -4.57 -22.29 1.31
CA GLU A 219 -5.81 -22.38 2.07
C GLU A 219 -6.33 -20.97 2.49
N PRO A 220 -7.63 -20.82 2.78
CA PRO A 220 -8.20 -19.55 3.25
C PRO A 220 -7.53 -19.01 4.51
N SER A 221 -7.07 -19.88 5.41
CA SER A 221 -6.39 -19.46 6.64
C SER A 221 -5.12 -18.67 6.38
N ASP A 222 -4.42 -18.88 5.25
CA ASP A 222 -3.22 -18.12 4.90
C ASP A 222 -3.54 -16.64 4.72
N VAL A 223 -4.67 -16.33 4.08
CA VAL A 223 -5.13 -14.96 3.87
C VAL A 223 -5.64 -14.34 5.17
N LEU A 224 -6.43 -15.09 5.94
CA LEU A 224 -6.95 -14.63 7.24
C LEU A 224 -5.83 -14.36 8.24
N ALA A 225 -4.76 -15.18 8.21
CA ALA A 225 -3.58 -15.01 9.05
C ALA A 225 -2.93 -13.64 8.81
N VAL A 226 -2.71 -13.25 7.56
CA VAL A 226 -2.14 -11.94 7.23
C VAL A 226 -3.07 -10.81 7.67
N GLN A 227 -4.38 -10.95 7.49
CA GLN A 227 -5.35 -9.94 7.95
C GLN A 227 -5.28 -9.75 9.47
N LEU A 228 -5.11 -10.83 10.23
CA LEU A 228 -4.96 -10.77 11.68
C LEU A 228 -3.63 -10.12 12.08
N LEU A 229 -2.52 -10.46 11.41
CA LEU A 229 -1.21 -9.83 11.65
C LEU A 229 -1.24 -8.32 11.40
N LEU A 230 -1.86 -7.90 10.32
CA LEU A 230 -2.02 -6.47 9.99
C LEU A 230 -2.87 -5.74 11.04
N LYS A 231 -4.01 -6.32 11.44
CA LYS A 231 -4.87 -5.77 12.49
C LYS A 231 -4.12 -5.62 13.81
N GLU A 232 -3.45 -6.66 14.26
CA GLU A 232 -2.73 -6.66 15.54
C GLU A 232 -1.51 -5.74 15.53
N SER A 233 -0.96 -5.45 14.35
CA SER A 233 0.12 -4.48 14.17
C SER A 233 -0.36 -3.03 14.10
N GLY A 234 -1.69 -2.79 14.11
CA GLY A 234 -2.28 -1.46 14.13
C GLY A 234 -2.58 -0.87 12.75
N VAL A 235 -2.66 -1.71 11.70
CA VAL A 235 -3.13 -1.25 10.38
C VAL A 235 -4.64 -1.01 10.47
N ASP A 236 -5.05 0.24 10.31
CA ASP A 236 -6.43 0.73 10.48
C ASP A 236 -7.19 0.90 9.16
N TRP A 237 -6.61 0.47 8.05
CA TRP A 237 -7.19 0.53 6.72
C TRP A 237 -7.17 -0.85 6.04
N PRO A 238 -8.12 -1.14 5.12
CA PRO A 238 -8.20 -2.43 4.45
C PRO A 238 -7.07 -2.58 3.43
N MET A 239 -5.95 -3.18 3.85
CA MET A 239 -4.86 -3.52 2.94
C MET A 239 -5.29 -4.72 2.08
N PRO A 240 -5.22 -4.62 0.75
CA PRO A 240 -5.50 -5.76 -0.10
C PRO A 240 -4.47 -6.89 0.12
N VAL A 241 -4.96 -8.11 0.28
CA VAL A 241 -4.13 -9.31 0.39
C VAL A 241 -4.40 -10.19 -0.82
N ALA A 242 -3.35 -10.56 -1.55
CA ALA A 242 -3.42 -11.39 -2.73
C ALA A 242 -2.72 -12.73 -2.49
N PRO A 243 -3.44 -13.85 -2.49
CA PRO A 243 -2.81 -15.16 -2.58
C PRO A 243 -2.12 -15.29 -3.94
N LEU A 244 -0.92 -15.84 -3.97
CA LEU A 244 -0.19 -16.19 -5.18
C LEU A 244 -0.30 -17.68 -5.40
N PHE A 245 -0.87 -18.06 -6.53
CA PHE A 245 -0.92 -19.44 -7.01
C PHE A 245 0.17 -19.65 -8.06
N GLU A 246 1.19 -20.44 -7.73
CA GLU A 246 2.43 -20.51 -8.53
C GLU A 246 2.87 -21.93 -8.91
N THR A 247 2.35 -22.98 -8.30
CA THR A 247 2.54 -24.36 -8.72
C THR A 247 1.36 -24.86 -9.56
N LEU A 248 1.51 -26.01 -10.23
CA LEU A 248 0.40 -26.64 -10.96
C LEU A 248 -0.75 -26.99 -10.03
N ASP A 249 -0.43 -27.51 -8.85
CA ASP A 249 -1.42 -27.88 -7.84
C ASP A 249 -2.13 -26.64 -7.28
N ASP A 250 -1.40 -25.53 -7.01
CA ASP A 250 -2.00 -24.28 -6.58
C ASP A 250 -2.99 -23.75 -7.62
N LEU A 251 -2.58 -23.74 -8.91
CA LEU A 251 -3.44 -23.25 -9.99
C LEU A 251 -4.72 -24.07 -10.11
N ASN A 252 -4.61 -25.39 -10.01
CA ASN A 252 -5.76 -26.29 -10.05
C ASN A 252 -6.68 -26.13 -8.84
N ASN A 253 -6.13 -25.85 -7.66
CA ASN A 253 -6.88 -25.66 -6.41
C ASN A 253 -7.38 -24.23 -6.20
N SER A 254 -6.84 -23.24 -6.91
CA SER A 254 -7.17 -21.83 -6.73
C SER A 254 -8.67 -21.51 -6.73
N PRO A 255 -9.51 -22.14 -7.59
CA PRO A 255 -10.95 -21.91 -7.57
C PRO A 255 -11.61 -22.37 -6.26
N SER A 256 -11.18 -23.52 -5.72
CA SER A 256 -11.71 -24.06 -4.46
C SER A 256 -11.34 -23.15 -3.29
N VAL A 257 -10.06 -22.74 -3.21
CA VAL A 257 -9.56 -21.86 -2.16
C VAL A 257 -10.31 -20.53 -2.18
N MET A 258 -10.43 -19.90 -3.35
CA MET A 258 -11.09 -18.61 -3.48
C MET A 258 -12.60 -18.69 -3.19
N ARG A 259 -13.27 -19.77 -3.60
CA ARG A 259 -14.69 -19.96 -3.26
C ARG A 259 -14.89 -20.13 -1.75
N LYS A 260 -14.05 -20.95 -1.08
CA LYS A 260 -14.07 -21.10 0.38
C LYS A 260 -13.85 -19.75 1.07
N LEU A 261 -12.82 -18.99 0.65
CA LEU A 261 -12.46 -17.71 1.24
C LEU A 261 -13.59 -16.67 1.09
N LEU A 262 -14.17 -16.54 -0.11
CA LEU A 262 -15.25 -15.59 -0.38
C LEU A 262 -16.59 -16.03 0.24
N SER A 263 -16.76 -17.31 0.58
CA SER A 263 -17.91 -17.79 1.35
C SER A 263 -17.89 -17.34 2.82
N ILE A 264 -16.75 -16.88 3.33
CA ILE A 264 -16.61 -16.37 4.69
C ILE A 264 -17.21 -14.96 4.75
N ASP A 265 -18.35 -14.79 5.43
CA ASP A 265 -19.08 -13.51 5.49
C ASP A 265 -18.23 -12.36 6.00
N TRP A 266 -17.40 -12.59 7.03
CA TRP A 266 -16.49 -11.59 7.54
C TRP A 266 -15.54 -11.10 6.45
N TYR A 267 -14.94 -12.03 5.70
CA TYR A 267 -13.96 -11.71 4.66
C TYR A 267 -14.61 -10.96 3.48
N ARG A 268 -15.78 -11.43 3.03
CA ARG A 268 -16.54 -10.76 1.97
C ARG A 268 -16.90 -9.32 2.35
N GLY A 269 -17.32 -9.10 3.60
CA GLY A 269 -17.59 -7.76 4.13
C GLY A 269 -16.32 -6.88 4.19
N TYR A 270 -15.15 -7.49 4.42
CA TYR A 270 -13.87 -6.79 4.47
C TYR A 270 -13.39 -6.34 3.08
N VAL A 271 -13.41 -7.22 2.08
CA VAL A 271 -12.90 -6.91 0.72
C VAL A 271 -13.83 -6.03 -0.11
N LYS A 272 -15.09 -5.90 0.27
CA LYS A 272 -16.09 -5.01 -0.35
C LYS A 272 -16.15 -5.13 -1.88
N GLY A 273 -16.19 -6.36 -2.38
CA GLY A 273 -16.32 -6.65 -3.80
C GLY A 273 -15.02 -6.49 -4.60
N ARG A 274 -13.86 -6.34 -3.97
CA ARG A 274 -12.58 -6.23 -4.66
C ARG A 274 -11.53 -7.17 -4.08
N GLN A 275 -11.26 -8.25 -4.80
CA GLN A 275 -10.22 -9.24 -4.46
C GLN A 275 -9.10 -9.21 -5.50
N PHE A 276 -7.85 -9.32 -5.03
CA PHE A 276 -6.68 -9.52 -5.85
C PHE A 276 -6.20 -10.96 -5.74
N VAL A 277 -5.84 -11.54 -6.87
CA VAL A 277 -5.20 -12.85 -6.97
C VAL A 277 -3.99 -12.69 -7.86
N MET A 278 -2.88 -13.27 -7.47
CA MET A 278 -1.67 -13.31 -8.28
C MET A 278 -1.46 -14.69 -8.87
N ILE A 279 -1.11 -14.77 -10.16
CA ILE A 279 -0.82 -16.01 -10.86
C ILE A 279 0.65 -16.00 -11.25
N GLY A 280 1.40 -17.04 -10.83
CA GLY A 280 2.82 -17.19 -11.10
C GLY A 280 3.07 -17.84 -12.45
N TYR A 281 3.60 -17.07 -13.41
CA TYR A 281 3.90 -17.56 -14.75
C TYR A 281 5.19 -18.37 -14.83
N SER A 282 6.29 -17.81 -14.30
CA SER A 282 7.61 -18.45 -14.41
C SER A 282 7.74 -19.68 -13.51
N ASP A 283 7.15 -19.61 -12.33
CA ASP A 283 7.29 -20.67 -11.33
C ASP A 283 6.44 -21.88 -11.71
N SER A 284 5.21 -21.68 -12.19
CA SER A 284 4.39 -22.77 -12.74
C SER A 284 5.00 -23.41 -13.99
N ALA A 285 5.66 -22.62 -14.85
CA ALA A 285 6.35 -23.18 -16.02
C ALA A 285 7.58 -24.00 -15.64
N LYS A 286 8.30 -23.65 -14.57
CA LYS A 286 9.39 -24.45 -14.01
C LYS A 286 8.88 -25.74 -13.35
N ASP A 287 7.73 -25.69 -12.69
CA ASP A 287 7.11 -26.80 -11.99
C ASP A 287 6.56 -27.85 -12.97
N ALA A 288 5.73 -27.45 -13.93
CA ALA A 288 4.95 -28.35 -14.78
C ALA A 288 5.32 -28.33 -16.28
N GLY A 289 6.24 -27.46 -16.68
CA GLY A 289 6.53 -27.17 -18.08
C GLY A 289 5.54 -26.21 -18.72
N ALA A 290 5.98 -25.52 -19.78
CA ALA A 290 5.28 -24.36 -20.35
C ALA A 290 3.84 -24.69 -20.85
N LEU A 291 3.61 -25.86 -21.42
CA LEU A 291 2.30 -26.22 -21.97
C LEU A 291 1.28 -26.51 -20.86
N ALA A 292 1.62 -27.35 -19.89
CA ALA A 292 0.74 -27.69 -18.78
C ALA A 292 0.47 -26.48 -17.89
N ALA A 293 1.51 -25.70 -17.59
CA ALA A 293 1.36 -24.44 -16.84
C ALA A 293 0.46 -23.43 -17.55
N GLY A 294 0.68 -23.19 -18.84
CA GLY A 294 -0.14 -22.26 -19.62
C GLY A 294 -1.62 -22.66 -19.66
N TRP A 295 -1.89 -23.97 -19.77
CA TRP A 295 -3.26 -24.48 -19.71
C TRP A 295 -3.89 -24.33 -18.32
N ALA A 296 -3.16 -24.67 -17.26
CA ALA A 296 -3.65 -24.51 -15.88
C ALA A 296 -3.89 -23.03 -15.52
N GLN A 297 -3.01 -22.13 -15.95
CA GLN A 297 -3.21 -20.67 -15.78
C GLN A 297 -4.50 -20.20 -16.48
N TYR A 298 -4.74 -20.63 -17.71
CA TYR A 298 -5.95 -20.29 -18.43
C TYR A 298 -7.21 -20.80 -17.70
N GLN A 299 -7.23 -22.08 -17.33
CA GLN A 299 -8.36 -22.67 -16.60
C GLN A 299 -8.61 -22.01 -15.25
N SER A 300 -7.53 -21.71 -14.49
CA SER A 300 -7.62 -20.99 -13.22
C SER A 300 -8.24 -19.61 -13.41
N GLN A 301 -7.80 -18.84 -14.43
CA GLN A 301 -8.35 -17.50 -14.67
C GLN A 301 -9.84 -17.53 -15.05
N GLU A 302 -10.27 -18.45 -15.93
CA GLU A 302 -11.70 -18.60 -16.25
C GLU A 302 -12.53 -18.95 -15.01
N ALA A 303 -12.07 -19.89 -14.21
CA ALA A 303 -12.79 -20.29 -13.00
C ALA A 303 -12.84 -19.17 -11.94
N LEU A 304 -11.75 -18.40 -11.78
CA LEU A 304 -11.70 -17.26 -10.86
C LEU A 304 -12.65 -16.13 -11.29
N VAL A 305 -12.80 -15.88 -12.59
CA VAL A 305 -13.80 -14.92 -13.09
C VAL A 305 -15.21 -15.39 -12.76
N ALA A 306 -15.54 -16.66 -13.02
CA ALA A 306 -16.85 -17.21 -12.69
C ALA A 306 -17.15 -17.12 -11.17
N ILE A 307 -16.15 -17.36 -10.31
CA ILE A 307 -16.29 -17.20 -8.85
C ILE A 307 -16.51 -15.73 -8.48
N ALA A 308 -15.81 -14.80 -9.12
CA ALA A 308 -16.02 -13.37 -8.85
C ALA A 308 -17.44 -12.89 -9.24
N GLU A 309 -18.09 -13.54 -10.20
CA GLU A 309 -19.49 -13.27 -10.57
C GLU A 309 -20.50 -13.92 -9.61
N GLU A 310 -20.08 -14.98 -8.89
CA GLU A 310 -20.91 -15.69 -7.91
C GLU A 310 -21.09 -14.88 -6.60
N PHE A 311 -20.09 -14.07 -6.21
CA PHE A 311 -20.00 -13.35 -4.94
C PHE A 311 -20.06 -11.82 -5.09
#